data_f4ff49f0a0040d24ae145e037fcec604
#
_entry.id   f4ff49f0a0040d24ae145e037fcec604
#
_cell.length_a   1.000
_cell.length_b   1.000
_cell.length_c   1.000
_cell.angle_alpha   90.00
_cell.angle_beta   90.00
_cell.angle_gamma   90.00
#
_symmetry.space_group_name_H-M   'P 1'
#
loop_
_entity.id
_entity.type
_entity.pdbx_description
1 polymer ?
#
loop_
_entity_poly.entity_id
_entity_poly.type
_entity_poly.pdbx_seq_one_letter_code
_entity_poly.pdbx_strand_id
1 'polypeptide(L)'
;MRYAPEALRVVNSGVPSSNSKVTEVELGKFYGDVLSRNARVIHNEPLLHPFQPYNGLATENQISYFEKVLSHNSTITPDNQIWQWKELFGLISLITSLIMLIPLGKVMLRTSFFHEIVQTVPPSSPPLLGRAKILFWALFALSAMIACTSFIPMVELSKQLFVDASTRKQTWFFPQRMNNPVMLWALFNGCIGFLIFFLHYKFFGKHNGSKPDAWGVIISRTVGLKTILLGLLIFSFYYLLLFLIDYFFLVDYRFWFMGVRVFQPSIIVLLIMYAPVFFVFFLMSSLRTNTAMRIQGQSEWFSMFLSGIGNSLGLILIIIIQYTYFAATGEVYWTTNWLYINLLFGVVPMMFALPYFNRYFFNMTGRIYLGPVVTCLVFIMILSTNTCLLYTSPSPRDSVV
;
A
#
# COMPACT_ATOMS: atom_id res chain seq x y z
N MET A 1 -19.81 -18.26 -14.04
CA MET A 1 -19.27 -19.31 -13.13
C MET A 1 -19.86 -20.69 -13.41
N ARG A 2 -21.19 -20.87 -13.57
CA ARG A 2 -21.83 -22.20 -13.70
C ARG A 2 -21.30 -23.07 -14.86
N TYR A 3 -20.87 -22.44 -15.97
CA TYR A 3 -20.32 -23.10 -17.16
C TYR A 3 -18.82 -22.95 -17.29
N ALA A 4 -18.12 -22.39 -16.28
CA ALA A 4 -16.68 -22.17 -16.32
C ALA A 4 -15.95 -23.54 -16.36
N PRO A 5 -14.98 -23.72 -17.27
CA PRO A 5 -14.26 -25.00 -17.42
C PRO A 5 -13.59 -25.44 -16.11
N GLU A 6 -13.08 -24.50 -15.31
CA GLU A 6 -12.44 -24.76 -14.04
C GLU A 6 -13.44 -25.28 -13.01
N ALA A 7 -14.62 -24.67 -12.91
CA ALA A 7 -15.69 -25.10 -12.01
C ALA A 7 -16.20 -26.48 -12.38
N LEU A 8 -16.45 -26.74 -13.67
CA LEU A 8 -16.83 -28.04 -14.18
C LEU A 8 -15.78 -29.10 -13.92
N ARG A 9 -14.49 -28.77 -14.07
CA ARG A 9 -13.37 -29.69 -13.77
C ARG A 9 -13.35 -30.06 -12.30
N VAL A 10 -13.48 -29.09 -11.40
CA VAL A 10 -13.52 -29.33 -9.95
C VAL A 10 -14.68 -30.21 -9.57
N VAL A 11 -15.90 -29.90 -10.02
CA VAL A 11 -17.12 -30.68 -9.70
C VAL A 11 -17.01 -32.09 -10.24
N ASN A 12 -16.62 -32.25 -11.50
CA ASN A 12 -16.49 -33.57 -12.12
C ASN A 12 -15.38 -34.43 -11.51
N SER A 13 -14.40 -33.87 -10.82
CA SER A 13 -13.41 -34.62 -10.05
C SER A 13 -14.00 -35.33 -8.81
N GLY A 14 -15.17 -34.86 -8.35
CA GLY A 14 -15.90 -35.49 -7.24
C GLY A 14 -16.96 -36.50 -7.68
N VAL A 15 -17.36 -36.45 -8.95
CA VAL A 15 -18.39 -37.37 -9.47
C VAL A 15 -17.77 -38.71 -9.88
N PRO A 16 -18.33 -39.86 -9.46
CA PRO A 16 -17.86 -41.18 -9.89
C PRO A 16 -17.84 -41.31 -11.42
N SER A 17 -16.84 -42.05 -11.93
CA SER A 17 -16.67 -42.23 -13.40
C SER A 17 -17.84 -42.98 -14.04
N SER A 18 -18.65 -43.67 -13.25
CA SER A 18 -19.87 -44.37 -13.70
C SER A 18 -21.03 -43.41 -13.97
N ASN A 19 -20.98 -42.19 -13.49
CA ASN A 19 -22.07 -41.22 -13.63
C ASN A 19 -21.83 -40.31 -14.81
N SER A 20 -22.91 -39.74 -15.37
CA SER A 20 -22.82 -38.71 -16.41
C SER A 20 -22.09 -37.46 -15.88
N LYS A 21 -21.18 -36.91 -16.71
CA LYS A 21 -20.47 -35.68 -16.35
C LYS A 21 -21.46 -34.50 -16.19
N VAL A 22 -21.19 -33.70 -15.16
CA VAL A 22 -21.90 -32.47 -14.91
C VAL A 22 -21.53 -31.46 -16.00
N THR A 23 -22.51 -30.88 -16.67
CA THR A 23 -22.35 -29.88 -17.72
C THR A 23 -22.70 -28.47 -17.26
N GLU A 24 -23.41 -28.36 -16.13
CA GLU A 24 -23.74 -27.10 -15.47
C GLU A 24 -23.57 -27.27 -13.96
N VAL A 25 -22.85 -26.33 -13.33
CA VAL A 25 -22.61 -26.35 -11.88
C VAL A 25 -23.77 -25.64 -11.16
N GLU A 26 -24.38 -26.32 -10.23
CA GLU A 26 -25.31 -25.75 -9.24
C GLU A 26 -24.50 -25.19 -8.08
N LEU A 27 -24.60 -23.86 -7.84
CA LEU A 27 -23.87 -23.20 -6.76
C LEU A 27 -24.41 -23.65 -5.41
N GLY A 28 -23.50 -23.92 -4.45
CA GLY A 28 -23.85 -24.39 -3.10
C GLY A 28 -24.17 -25.89 -3.01
N LYS A 29 -24.26 -26.60 -4.14
CA LYS A 29 -24.51 -28.05 -4.15
C LYS A 29 -23.23 -28.83 -3.93
N PHE A 30 -23.29 -29.83 -3.06
CA PHE A 30 -22.22 -30.79 -2.88
C PHE A 30 -22.28 -31.88 -3.96
N TYR A 31 -21.14 -32.14 -4.58
CA TYR A 31 -20.91 -33.20 -5.54
C TYR A 31 -19.91 -34.19 -4.94
N GLY A 32 -20.10 -35.47 -5.19
CA GLY A 32 -19.28 -36.54 -4.58
C GLY A 32 -19.71 -36.87 -3.15
N ASP A 33 -18.85 -37.54 -2.45
CA ASP A 33 -19.12 -38.10 -1.11
C ASP A 33 -18.01 -37.70 -0.12
N VAL A 34 -18.38 -37.40 1.12
CA VAL A 34 -17.44 -37.00 2.17
C VAL A 34 -16.57 -38.16 2.61
N LEU A 35 -17.15 -39.36 2.77
CA LEU A 35 -16.43 -40.56 3.22
C LEU A 35 -15.37 -40.98 2.21
N SER A 36 -15.68 -40.82 0.92
CA SER A 36 -14.76 -41.10 -0.19
C SER A 36 -13.74 -39.97 -0.40
N ARG A 37 -13.75 -38.93 0.40
CA ARG A 37 -12.85 -37.73 0.34
C ARG A 37 -12.88 -37.01 -1.01
N ASN A 38 -13.96 -37.13 -1.76
CA ASN A 38 -14.13 -36.51 -3.06
C ASN A 38 -15.28 -35.46 -3.09
N ALA A 39 -15.78 -35.05 -1.93
CA ALA A 39 -16.78 -33.97 -1.84
C ALA A 39 -16.26 -32.64 -2.44
N ARG A 40 -17.06 -32.05 -3.31
CA ARG A 40 -16.78 -30.77 -3.98
C ARG A 40 -18.00 -29.87 -3.90
N VAL A 41 -17.77 -28.60 -3.68
CA VAL A 41 -18.82 -27.55 -3.74
C VAL A 41 -18.24 -26.30 -4.37
N ILE A 42 -19.06 -25.58 -5.10
CA ILE A 42 -18.69 -24.28 -5.69
C ILE A 42 -19.64 -23.23 -5.13
N HIS A 43 -19.06 -22.20 -4.54
CA HIS A 43 -19.72 -20.95 -4.17
C HIS A 43 -19.22 -19.82 -5.07
N ASN A 44 -20.03 -18.81 -5.30
CA ASN A 44 -19.66 -17.65 -6.13
C ASN A 44 -20.38 -16.41 -5.61
N GLU A 45 -19.84 -15.82 -4.59
CA GLU A 45 -20.29 -14.54 -4.06
C GLU A 45 -19.84 -13.41 -5.02
N PRO A 46 -20.70 -12.42 -5.29
CA PRO A 46 -20.37 -11.28 -6.16
C PRO A 46 -19.46 -10.28 -5.43
N LEU A 47 -18.24 -10.71 -5.11
CA LEU A 47 -17.27 -9.97 -4.33
C LEU A 47 -15.96 -9.79 -5.09
N LEU A 48 -15.30 -8.65 -4.85
CA LEU A 48 -13.92 -8.46 -5.27
C LEU A 48 -12.99 -9.39 -4.50
N HIS A 49 -12.02 -9.97 -5.20
CA HIS A 49 -11.08 -10.94 -4.63
C HIS A 49 -10.46 -10.54 -3.27
N PRO A 50 -10.01 -9.29 -3.04
CA PRO A 50 -9.42 -8.91 -1.74
C PRO A 50 -10.40 -8.93 -0.57
N PHE A 51 -11.71 -8.87 -0.84
CA PHE A 51 -12.74 -8.77 0.19
C PHE A 51 -13.44 -10.09 0.51
N GLN A 52 -13.12 -11.18 -0.19
CA GLN A 52 -13.73 -12.50 0.08
C GLN A 52 -13.50 -12.97 1.52
N PRO A 53 -12.29 -12.86 2.12
CA PRO A 53 -12.06 -13.28 3.50
C PRO A 53 -12.79 -12.41 4.54
N TYR A 54 -13.35 -11.29 4.13
CA TYR A 54 -14.01 -10.27 4.97
C TYR A 54 -15.50 -10.13 4.64
N ASN A 55 -16.12 -11.24 4.21
CA ASN A 55 -17.54 -11.29 3.92
C ASN A 55 -18.21 -12.41 4.72
N GLY A 56 -19.31 -12.08 5.41
CA GLY A 56 -20.02 -13.03 6.27
C GLY A 56 -20.49 -14.28 5.53
N LEU A 57 -21.11 -14.10 4.35
CA LEU A 57 -21.60 -15.23 3.56
C LEU A 57 -20.47 -16.15 3.05
N ALA A 58 -19.35 -15.55 2.59
CA ALA A 58 -18.20 -16.33 2.14
C ALA A 58 -17.58 -17.12 3.30
N THR A 59 -17.50 -16.54 4.49
CA THR A 59 -17.00 -17.19 5.71
C THR A 59 -17.97 -18.27 6.19
N GLU A 60 -19.28 -18.00 6.19
CA GLU A 60 -20.34 -18.97 6.50
C GLU A 60 -20.24 -20.21 5.60
N ASN A 61 -20.10 -20.00 4.29
CA ASN A 61 -19.94 -21.08 3.32
C ASN A 61 -18.69 -21.94 3.59
N GLN A 62 -17.58 -21.32 4.01
CA GLN A 62 -16.36 -22.02 4.37
C GLN A 62 -16.53 -22.85 5.66
N ILE A 63 -17.12 -22.26 6.71
CA ILE A 63 -17.37 -22.94 7.98
C ILE A 63 -18.32 -24.13 7.74
N SER A 64 -19.43 -23.92 7.06
CA SER A 64 -20.41 -24.97 6.71
C SER A 64 -19.78 -26.11 5.92
N TYR A 65 -18.85 -25.81 5.00
CA TYR A 65 -18.08 -26.83 4.29
C TYR A 65 -17.24 -27.67 5.26
N PHE A 66 -16.48 -27.04 6.15
CA PHE A 66 -15.63 -27.76 7.11
C PHE A 66 -16.44 -28.56 8.12
N GLU A 67 -17.53 -28.02 8.64
CA GLU A 67 -18.44 -28.78 9.52
C GLU A 67 -18.94 -30.05 8.85
N LYS A 68 -19.38 -29.96 7.62
CA LYS A 68 -19.86 -31.11 6.85
C LYS A 68 -18.75 -32.13 6.55
N VAL A 69 -17.58 -31.65 6.09
CA VAL A 69 -16.47 -32.54 5.68
C VAL A 69 -15.80 -33.22 6.87
N LEU A 70 -15.72 -32.54 8.00
CA LEU A 70 -15.12 -33.03 9.23
C LEU A 70 -16.13 -33.71 10.15
N SER A 71 -17.41 -33.80 9.74
CA SER A 71 -18.52 -34.32 10.55
C SER A 71 -18.58 -33.68 11.94
N HIS A 72 -18.30 -32.35 11.99
CA HIS A 72 -18.30 -31.59 13.21
C HIS A 72 -19.63 -30.84 13.37
N ASN A 73 -20.32 -31.13 14.47
CA ASN A 73 -21.56 -30.44 14.82
C ASN A 73 -21.23 -29.33 15.84
N SER A 74 -21.04 -28.11 15.37
CA SER A 74 -20.85 -26.96 16.24
C SER A 74 -22.17 -26.58 16.91
N THR A 75 -22.10 -26.11 18.16
CA THR A 75 -23.24 -25.46 18.86
C THR A 75 -23.48 -24.04 18.40
N ILE A 76 -22.49 -23.45 17.69
CA ILE A 76 -22.57 -22.09 17.15
C ILE A 76 -22.81 -22.21 15.64
N THR A 77 -23.83 -21.54 15.15
CA THR A 77 -24.16 -21.56 13.71
C THR A 77 -23.10 -20.83 12.87
N PRO A 78 -22.81 -21.23 11.63
CA PRO A 78 -21.76 -20.65 10.78
C PRO A 78 -21.95 -19.16 10.47
N ASP A 79 -23.18 -18.63 10.56
CA ASP A 79 -23.52 -17.22 10.38
C ASP A 79 -23.24 -16.37 11.63
N ASN A 80 -23.10 -16.97 12.83
CA ASN A 80 -22.79 -16.29 14.07
C ASN A 80 -21.29 -15.93 14.15
N GLN A 81 -20.91 -14.82 13.54
CA GLN A 81 -19.53 -14.41 13.33
C GLN A 81 -19.23 -13.11 14.07
N ILE A 82 -18.04 -13.02 14.65
CA ILE A 82 -17.56 -11.84 15.41
C ILE A 82 -16.27 -11.24 14.82
N TRP A 83 -15.83 -11.67 13.65
CA TRP A 83 -14.59 -11.21 13.02
C TRP A 83 -14.57 -9.70 12.75
N GLN A 84 -15.74 -9.06 12.58
CA GLN A 84 -15.88 -7.62 12.37
C GLN A 84 -15.27 -6.81 13.52
N TRP A 85 -15.40 -7.29 14.75
CA TRP A 85 -14.78 -6.65 15.91
C TRP A 85 -13.26 -6.72 15.87
N LYS A 86 -12.70 -7.88 15.45
CA LYS A 86 -11.25 -8.01 15.24
C LYS A 86 -10.77 -6.99 14.20
N GLU A 87 -11.48 -6.85 13.09
CA GLU A 87 -11.10 -5.90 12.04
C GLU A 87 -11.21 -4.44 12.51
N LEU A 88 -12.26 -4.09 13.28
CA LEU A 88 -12.40 -2.75 13.86
C LEU A 88 -11.23 -2.43 14.82
N PHE A 89 -10.93 -3.33 15.76
CA PHE A 89 -9.80 -3.14 16.67
C PHE A 89 -8.45 -3.18 15.94
N GLY A 90 -8.32 -3.98 14.89
CA GLY A 90 -7.17 -3.98 14.00
C GLY A 90 -6.95 -2.62 13.32
N LEU A 91 -8.02 -2.01 12.82
CA LEU A 91 -7.98 -0.65 12.24
C LEU A 91 -7.54 0.39 13.29
N ILE A 92 -8.13 0.36 14.48
CA ILE A 92 -7.78 1.28 15.57
C ILE A 92 -6.29 1.10 15.93
N SER A 93 -5.82 -0.14 16.07
CA SER A 93 -4.43 -0.47 16.37
C SER A 93 -3.48 0.03 15.27
N LEU A 94 -3.83 -0.17 13.99
CA LEU A 94 -3.04 0.32 12.86
C LEU A 94 -2.91 1.85 12.88
N ILE A 95 -4.04 2.57 13.00
CA ILE A 95 -4.04 4.04 13.04
C ILE A 95 -3.24 4.55 14.23
N THR A 96 -3.47 4.00 15.42
CA THR A 96 -2.79 4.42 16.66
C THR A 96 -1.30 4.14 16.59
N SER A 97 -0.90 2.97 16.06
CA SER A 97 0.51 2.62 15.90
C SER A 97 1.24 3.57 14.94
N LEU A 98 0.60 3.97 13.84
CA LEU A 98 1.16 4.93 12.90
C LEU A 98 1.28 6.34 13.54
N ILE A 99 0.24 6.79 14.26
CA ILE A 99 0.26 8.08 14.96
C ILE A 99 1.40 8.11 15.99
N MET A 100 1.72 6.99 16.64
CA MET A 100 2.78 6.88 17.64
C MET A 100 4.18 7.26 17.10
N LEU A 101 4.43 7.15 15.79
CA LEU A 101 5.68 7.57 15.17
C LEU A 101 6.01 9.05 15.46
N ILE A 102 4.99 9.90 15.58
CA ILE A 102 5.13 11.34 15.81
C ILE A 102 5.62 11.65 17.23
N PRO A 103 4.93 11.23 18.32
CA PRO A 103 5.42 11.46 19.67
C PRO A 103 6.76 10.75 19.95
N LEU A 104 7.01 9.58 19.38
CA LEU A 104 8.29 8.90 19.49
C LEU A 104 9.43 9.75 18.92
N GLY A 105 9.25 10.29 17.70
CA GLY A 105 10.19 11.23 17.09
C GLY A 105 10.40 12.48 17.94
N LYS A 106 9.30 13.03 18.52
CA LYS A 106 9.37 14.21 19.40
C LYS A 106 10.19 13.97 20.68
N VAL A 107 10.05 12.80 21.29
CA VAL A 107 10.82 12.43 22.48
C VAL A 107 12.31 12.29 22.14
N MET A 108 12.62 11.60 21.04
CA MET A 108 14.01 11.42 20.60
C MET A 108 14.70 12.73 20.22
N LEU A 109 14.00 13.67 19.57
CA LEU A 109 14.54 14.99 19.24
C LEU A 109 14.86 15.86 20.45
N ARG A 110 14.32 15.54 21.64
CA ARG A 110 14.67 16.25 22.89
C ARG A 110 16.01 15.83 23.47
N THR A 111 16.58 14.72 23.01
CA THR A 111 17.92 14.29 23.46
C THR A 111 18.99 15.24 22.94
N SER A 112 20.05 15.44 23.70
CA SER A 112 21.17 16.34 23.32
C SER A 112 21.80 15.94 21.99
N PHE A 113 21.89 14.64 21.70
CA PHE A 113 22.47 14.12 20.46
C PHE A 113 21.69 14.50 19.21
N PHE A 114 20.34 14.44 19.26
CA PHE A 114 19.48 14.72 18.12
C PHE A 114 18.95 16.15 18.05
N HIS A 115 19.15 16.95 19.10
CA HIS A 115 18.68 18.33 19.14
C HIS A 115 19.23 19.19 17.99
N GLU A 116 20.43 18.92 17.48
CA GLU A 116 21.02 19.62 16.33
C GLU A 116 20.22 19.45 15.03
N ILE A 117 19.34 18.44 14.94
CA ILE A 117 18.46 18.26 13.77
C ILE A 117 17.40 19.38 13.70
N VAL A 118 17.04 19.93 14.87
CA VAL A 118 15.98 20.92 14.99
C VAL A 118 16.48 22.30 14.58
N GLN A 119 15.74 22.96 13.70
CA GLN A 119 15.89 24.37 13.36
C GLN A 119 14.52 25.07 13.33
N THR A 120 14.53 26.38 13.27
CA THR A 120 13.30 27.17 13.09
C THR A 120 12.58 26.76 11.81
N VAL A 121 11.25 26.54 11.91
CA VAL A 121 10.44 26.20 10.75
C VAL A 121 10.46 27.36 9.76
N PRO A 122 10.89 27.14 8.50
CA PRO A 122 10.92 28.18 7.50
C PRO A 122 9.54 28.82 7.26
N PRO A 123 9.45 30.07 6.78
CA PRO A 123 8.18 30.71 6.46
C PRO A 123 7.42 29.95 5.36
N SER A 124 6.09 30.05 5.36
CA SER A 124 5.23 29.47 4.30
C SER A 124 5.35 30.29 3.01
N SER A 125 5.04 29.64 1.88
CA SER A 125 5.02 30.28 0.56
C SER A 125 3.98 31.41 0.50
N PRO A 126 4.24 32.49 -0.24
CA PRO A 126 3.29 33.59 -0.43
C PRO A 126 1.92 33.09 -0.94
N PRO A 127 0.84 33.88 -0.72
CA PRO A 127 -0.48 33.56 -1.25
C PRO A 127 -0.48 33.46 -2.78
N LEU A 128 -1.22 32.48 -3.31
CA LEU A 128 -1.37 32.31 -4.75
C LEU A 128 -2.43 33.28 -5.30
N LEU A 129 -2.03 34.22 -6.15
CA LEU A 129 -2.90 35.20 -6.75
C LEU A 129 -2.88 35.13 -8.29
N GLY A 130 -3.98 35.46 -8.93
CA GLY A 130 -4.08 35.59 -10.38
C GLY A 130 -3.57 34.35 -11.16
N ARG A 131 -2.64 34.56 -12.07
CA ARG A 131 -2.06 33.54 -12.93
C ARG A 131 -1.34 32.40 -12.15
N ALA A 132 -0.73 32.72 -11.00
CA ALA A 132 -0.05 31.72 -10.17
C ALA A 132 -1.03 30.69 -9.60
N LYS A 133 -2.26 31.09 -9.25
CA LYS A 133 -3.31 30.20 -8.79
C LYS A 133 -3.79 29.26 -9.91
N ILE A 134 -3.97 29.80 -11.12
CA ILE A 134 -4.36 28.98 -12.29
C ILE A 134 -3.27 27.94 -12.60
N LEU A 135 -2.01 28.38 -12.63
CA LEU A 135 -0.88 27.49 -12.90
C LEU A 135 -0.75 26.40 -11.83
N PHE A 136 -0.93 26.73 -10.55
CA PHE A 136 -0.92 25.76 -9.47
C PHE A 136 -1.94 24.64 -9.70
N TRP A 137 -3.18 24.98 -10.00
CA TRP A 137 -4.23 23.98 -10.25
C TRP A 137 -4.00 23.19 -11.56
N ALA A 138 -3.47 23.85 -12.59
CA ALA A 138 -3.09 23.18 -13.83
C ALA A 138 -1.98 22.15 -13.61
N LEU A 139 -0.94 22.49 -12.86
CA LEU A 139 0.15 21.58 -12.51
C LEU A 139 -0.32 20.46 -11.55
N PHE A 140 -1.25 20.77 -10.65
CA PHE A 140 -1.88 19.76 -9.80
C PHE A 140 -2.65 18.72 -10.63
N ALA A 141 -3.50 19.17 -11.54
CA ALA A 141 -4.25 18.30 -12.45
C ALA A 141 -3.31 17.51 -13.38
N LEU A 142 -2.28 18.15 -13.94
CA LEU A 142 -1.28 17.52 -14.77
C LEU A 142 -0.53 16.41 -14.01
N SER A 143 -0.13 16.67 -12.77
CA SER A 143 0.54 15.67 -11.92
C SER A 143 -0.35 14.46 -11.65
N ALA A 144 -1.64 14.68 -11.37
CA ALA A 144 -2.61 13.61 -11.17
C ALA A 144 -2.83 12.79 -12.46
N MET A 145 -2.88 13.46 -13.61
CA MET A 145 -3.03 12.82 -14.92
C MET A 145 -1.81 11.95 -15.26
N ILE A 146 -0.60 12.47 -15.02
CA ILE A 146 0.64 11.70 -15.22
C ILE A 146 0.67 10.50 -14.27
N ALA A 147 0.31 10.67 -13.00
CA ALA A 147 0.27 9.58 -12.03
C ALA A 147 -0.75 8.49 -12.43
N CYS A 148 -1.89 8.87 -12.98
CA CYS A 148 -2.90 7.94 -13.49
C CYS A 148 -2.38 7.18 -14.73
N THR A 149 -1.96 7.90 -15.76
CA THR A 149 -1.60 7.32 -17.05
C THR A 149 -0.29 6.51 -17.01
N SER A 150 0.61 6.81 -16.07
CA SER A 150 1.90 6.11 -15.94
C SER A 150 1.83 4.76 -15.21
N PHE A 151 0.77 4.48 -14.45
CA PHE A 151 0.76 3.26 -13.61
C PHE A 151 0.81 1.97 -14.44
N ILE A 152 -0.07 1.81 -15.42
CA ILE A 152 -0.10 0.60 -16.26
C ILE A 152 1.19 0.45 -17.10
N PRO A 153 1.72 1.50 -17.75
CA PRO A 153 3.05 1.44 -18.38
C PRO A 153 4.16 0.98 -17.41
N MET A 154 4.15 1.43 -16.15
CA MET A 154 5.13 0.97 -15.15
C MET A 154 4.92 -0.49 -14.74
N VAL A 155 3.68 -0.99 -14.75
CA VAL A 155 3.40 -2.43 -14.59
C VAL A 155 4.04 -3.23 -15.74
N GLU A 156 3.83 -2.82 -16.98
CA GLU A 156 4.41 -3.52 -18.13
C GLU A 156 5.95 -3.43 -18.15
N LEU A 157 6.51 -2.25 -17.85
CA LEU A 157 7.95 -2.07 -17.71
C LEU A 157 8.53 -2.97 -16.60
N SER A 158 7.84 -3.12 -15.49
CA SER A 158 8.30 -3.99 -14.40
C SER A 158 8.38 -5.45 -14.80
N LYS A 159 7.48 -5.92 -15.67
CA LYS A 159 7.51 -7.28 -16.21
C LYS A 159 8.72 -7.52 -17.11
N GLN A 160 9.18 -6.47 -17.82
CA GLN A 160 10.36 -6.53 -18.70
C GLN A 160 11.67 -6.41 -17.92
N LEU A 161 11.74 -5.52 -16.92
CA LEU A 161 12.97 -5.31 -16.13
C LEU A 161 13.20 -6.41 -15.09
N PHE A 162 12.14 -6.97 -14.50
CA PHE A 162 12.20 -7.99 -13.45
C PHE A 162 11.55 -9.29 -13.92
N VAL A 163 12.09 -9.86 -15.02
CA VAL A 163 11.50 -11.04 -15.71
C VAL A 163 11.33 -12.21 -14.76
N ASP A 164 12.34 -12.55 -13.96
CA ASP A 164 12.27 -13.69 -13.04
C ASP A 164 11.18 -13.51 -11.98
N ALA A 165 11.12 -12.34 -11.33
CA ALA A 165 10.06 -12.04 -10.39
C ALA A 165 8.67 -12.06 -11.05
N SER A 166 8.57 -11.55 -12.29
CA SER A 166 7.30 -11.49 -13.04
C SER A 166 6.81 -12.85 -13.50
N THR A 167 7.71 -13.76 -13.83
CA THR A 167 7.41 -15.15 -14.21
C THR A 167 7.38 -16.10 -13.02
N ARG A 168 7.45 -15.58 -11.79
CA ARG A 168 7.44 -16.33 -10.54
C ARG A 168 8.62 -17.28 -10.35
N LYS A 169 9.75 -16.99 -11.00
CA LYS A 169 11.01 -17.69 -10.75
C LYS A 169 11.64 -17.13 -9.47
N GLN A 170 12.37 -17.97 -8.78
CA GLN A 170 13.13 -17.55 -7.61
C GLN A 170 14.24 -16.59 -8.03
N THR A 171 14.27 -15.41 -7.42
CA THR A 171 15.30 -14.39 -7.63
C THR A 171 15.54 -13.63 -6.34
N TRP A 172 16.78 -13.17 -6.14
CA TRP A 172 17.11 -12.27 -5.03
C TRP A 172 16.97 -10.80 -5.43
N PHE A 173 17.00 -10.49 -6.74
CA PHE A 173 16.99 -9.12 -7.25
C PHE A 173 15.55 -8.64 -7.45
N PHE A 174 15.10 -7.73 -6.59
CA PHE A 174 13.73 -7.22 -6.57
C PHE A 174 12.65 -8.33 -6.71
N PRO A 175 12.60 -9.27 -5.76
CA PRO A 175 11.83 -10.51 -5.90
C PRO A 175 10.32 -10.32 -5.82
N GLN A 176 9.84 -9.17 -5.35
CA GLN A 176 8.42 -8.95 -5.11
C GLN A 176 7.70 -8.41 -6.34
N ARG A 177 7.18 -9.34 -7.16
CA ARG A 177 6.44 -9.05 -8.39
C ARG A 177 5.42 -7.92 -8.24
N MET A 178 4.67 -7.90 -7.13
CA MET A 178 3.60 -6.92 -6.91
C MET A 178 4.12 -5.54 -6.52
N ASN A 179 5.28 -5.47 -5.87
CA ASN A 179 5.86 -4.21 -5.39
C ASN A 179 6.71 -3.51 -6.46
N ASN A 180 7.28 -4.25 -7.40
CA ASN A 180 8.12 -3.70 -8.45
C ASN A 180 7.41 -2.62 -9.30
N PRO A 181 6.16 -2.81 -9.77
CA PRO A 181 5.43 -1.76 -10.47
C PRO A 181 5.20 -0.50 -9.63
N VAL A 182 4.85 -0.67 -8.35
CA VAL A 182 4.63 0.45 -7.43
C VAL A 182 5.94 1.22 -7.23
N MET A 183 7.06 0.51 -7.10
CA MET A 183 8.39 1.11 -7.00
C MET A 183 8.76 1.92 -8.24
N LEU A 184 8.60 1.35 -9.43
CA LEU A 184 8.89 2.06 -10.69
C LEU A 184 7.97 3.27 -10.88
N TRP A 185 6.69 3.11 -10.57
CA TRP A 185 5.72 4.20 -10.61
C TRP A 185 6.09 5.32 -9.62
N ALA A 186 6.48 4.96 -8.39
CA ALA A 186 6.91 5.92 -7.39
C ALA A 186 8.18 6.66 -7.83
N LEU A 187 9.20 5.95 -8.33
CA LEU A 187 10.42 6.55 -8.85
C LEU A 187 10.13 7.52 -9.99
N PHE A 188 9.35 7.08 -10.98
CA PHE A 188 8.98 7.92 -12.13
C PHE A 188 8.24 9.19 -11.70
N ASN A 189 7.21 9.05 -10.87
CA ASN A 189 6.43 10.19 -10.39
C ASN A 189 7.23 11.09 -9.42
N GLY A 190 8.17 10.54 -8.67
CA GLY A 190 9.13 11.31 -7.90
C GLY A 190 10.01 12.19 -8.79
N CYS A 191 10.61 11.62 -9.83
CA CYS A 191 11.44 12.36 -10.79
C CYS A 191 10.63 13.43 -11.55
N ILE A 192 9.45 13.08 -12.05
CA ILE A 192 8.56 14.05 -12.73
C ILE A 192 8.11 15.15 -11.77
N GLY A 193 7.75 14.79 -10.53
CA GLY A 193 7.39 15.79 -9.51
C GLY A 193 8.52 16.76 -9.21
N PHE A 194 9.77 16.27 -9.17
CA PHE A 194 10.96 17.13 -9.04
C PHE A 194 11.10 18.08 -10.24
N LEU A 195 10.97 17.54 -11.45
CA LEU A 195 11.08 18.33 -12.68
C LEU A 195 10.03 19.45 -12.71
N ILE A 196 8.76 19.12 -12.45
CA ILE A 196 7.66 20.08 -12.39
C ILE A 196 7.94 21.14 -11.31
N PHE A 197 8.35 20.72 -10.11
CA PHE A 197 8.68 21.64 -9.02
C PHE A 197 9.82 22.59 -9.40
N PHE A 198 10.90 22.05 -9.96
CA PHE A 198 12.07 22.85 -10.37
C PHE A 198 11.75 23.84 -11.50
N LEU A 199 11.00 23.40 -12.52
CA LEU A 199 10.57 24.27 -13.61
C LEU A 199 9.64 25.38 -13.10
N HIS A 200 8.66 25.02 -12.27
CA HIS A 200 7.79 26.01 -11.63
C HIS A 200 8.59 27.04 -10.83
N TYR A 201 9.55 26.59 -10.02
CA TYR A 201 10.42 27.49 -9.27
C TYR A 201 11.24 28.41 -10.20
N LYS A 202 11.88 27.83 -11.23
CA LYS A 202 12.75 28.57 -12.16
C LYS A 202 11.99 29.68 -12.90
N PHE A 203 10.79 29.37 -13.38
CA PHE A 203 10.02 30.30 -14.23
C PHE A 203 9.13 31.27 -13.44
N PHE A 204 8.64 30.86 -12.28
CA PHE A 204 7.67 31.65 -11.52
C PHE A 204 8.10 31.94 -10.07
N GLY A 205 8.58 30.93 -9.34
CA GLY A 205 8.88 31.04 -7.92
C GLY A 205 9.98 32.02 -7.61
N LYS A 206 11.05 32.04 -8.40
CA LYS A 206 12.19 32.94 -8.25
C LYS A 206 11.77 34.42 -8.38
N HIS A 207 10.89 34.73 -9.32
CA HIS A 207 10.36 36.08 -9.54
C HIS A 207 9.37 36.53 -8.45
N ASN A 208 8.72 35.56 -7.77
CA ASN A 208 7.75 35.81 -6.69
C ASN A 208 8.39 35.73 -5.29
N GLY A 209 9.70 35.81 -5.18
CA GLY A 209 10.41 35.91 -3.89
C GLY A 209 10.58 34.57 -3.15
N SER A 210 10.26 33.43 -3.76
CA SER A 210 10.55 32.13 -3.16
C SER A 210 12.07 31.88 -3.12
N LYS A 211 12.60 31.62 -1.94
CA LYS A 211 14.03 31.30 -1.74
C LYS A 211 14.22 29.84 -1.35
N PRO A 212 15.23 29.11 -1.89
CA PRO A 212 15.53 27.73 -1.49
C PRO A 212 15.81 27.59 0.01
N ASP A 213 16.36 28.60 0.64
CA ASP A 213 16.62 28.62 2.08
C ASP A 213 15.34 28.47 2.91
N ALA A 214 14.20 28.94 2.37
CA ALA A 214 12.89 28.81 3.00
C ALA A 214 12.24 27.41 2.84
N TRP A 215 12.91 26.45 2.18
CA TRP A 215 12.32 25.13 1.91
C TRP A 215 12.72 24.07 2.93
N GLY A 216 13.65 24.36 3.83
CA GLY A 216 14.19 23.37 4.78
C GLY A 216 15.04 22.29 4.11
N VAL A 217 15.61 22.59 2.94
CA VAL A 217 16.48 21.67 2.16
C VAL A 217 17.94 21.72 2.57
N ILE A 218 18.38 22.82 3.20
CA ILE A 218 19.79 23.00 3.59
C ILE A 218 20.06 22.10 4.80
N ILE A 219 21.06 21.23 4.63
CA ILE A 219 21.46 20.28 5.68
C ILE A 219 22.96 20.02 5.58
N SER A 220 23.66 20.03 6.72
CA SER A 220 25.05 19.58 6.78
C SER A 220 25.14 18.05 6.75
N ARG A 221 26.30 17.51 6.37
CA ARG A 221 26.52 16.06 6.34
C ARG A 221 26.26 15.41 7.69
N THR A 222 26.74 16.03 8.77
CA THR A 222 26.56 15.52 10.14
C THR A 222 25.08 15.47 10.52
N VAL A 223 24.34 16.54 10.29
CA VAL A 223 22.90 16.61 10.59
C VAL A 223 22.13 15.63 9.71
N GLY A 224 22.54 15.45 8.44
CA GLY A 224 21.96 14.46 7.53
C GLY A 224 22.12 13.02 8.05
N LEU A 225 23.32 12.65 8.48
CA LEU A 225 23.58 11.33 9.07
C LEU A 225 22.79 11.12 10.38
N LYS A 226 22.74 12.14 11.26
CA LYS A 226 21.91 12.10 12.48
C LYS A 226 20.41 11.94 12.13
N THR A 227 19.93 12.58 11.06
CA THR A 227 18.54 12.44 10.62
C THR A 227 18.23 11.02 10.14
N ILE A 228 19.12 10.43 9.36
CA ILE A 228 18.97 9.03 8.91
C ILE A 228 18.99 8.09 10.13
N LEU A 229 19.95 8.25 11.04
CA LEU A 229 20.04 7.45 12.25
C LEU A 229 18.77 7.58 13.10
N LEU A 230 18.27 8.81 13.29
CA LEU A 230 17.02 9.05 14.01
C LEU A 230 15.84 8.33 13.35
N GLY A 231 15.71 8.42 12.02
CA GLY A 231 14.65 7.73 11.29
C GLY A 231 14.73 6.21 11.43
N LEU A 232 15.94 5.64 11.36
CA LEU A 232 16.17 4.21 11.60
C LEU A 232 15.81 3.81 13.04
N LEU A 233 16.15 4.62 14.03
CA LEU A 233 15.79 4.35 15.42
C LEU A 233 14.28 4.42 15.66
N ILE A 234 13.60 5.43 15.12
CA ILE A 234 12.13 5.52 15.18
C ILE A 234 11.50 4.27 14.57
N PHE A 235 11.95 3.86 13.39
CA PHE A 235 11.49 2.64 12.73
C PHE A 235 11.76 1.38 13.57
N SER A 236 12.96 1.26 14.14
CA SER A 236 13.35 0.10 14.96
C SER A 236 12.53 0.00 16.24
N PHE A 237 12.27 1.12 16.93
CA PHE A 237 11.37 1.13 18.10
C PHE A 237 9.93 0.81 17.74
N TYR A 238 9.44 1.33 16.63
CA TYR A 238 8.12 0.99 16.13
C TYR A 238 8.00 -0.52 15.85
N TYR A 239 9.00 -1.10 15.18
CA TYR A 239 9.05 -2.53 14.91
C TYR A 239 9.19 -3.36 16.20
N LEU A 240 10.01 -2.93 17.15
CA LEU A 240 10.17 -3.61 18.44
C LEU A 240 8.82 -3.70 19.19
N LEU A 241 8.05 -2.63 19.21
CA LEU A 241 6.72 -2.63 19.85
C LEU A 241 5.75 -3.58 19.13
N LEU A 242 5.74 -3.59 17.81
CA LEU A 242 4.98 -4.56 17.03
C LEU A 242 5.40 -6.00 17.38
N PHE A 243 6.71 -6.26 17.41
CA PHE A 243 7.26 -7.58 17.73
C PHE A 243 6.85 -8.04 19.15
N LEU A 244 6.93 -7.16 20.14
CA LEU A 244 6.50 -7.49 21.50
C LEU A 244 5.02 -7.79 21.59
N ILE A 245 4.18 -7.02 20.89
CA ILE A 245 2.73 -7.25 20.88
C ILE A 245 2.41 -8.57 20.16
N ASP A 246 3.05 -8.84 19.04
CA ASP A 246 2.87 -10.12 18.33
C ASP A 246 3.34 -11.31 19.18
N TYR A 247 4.50 -11.17 19.83
CA TYR A 247 5.06 -12.23 20.68
C TYR A 247 4.18 -12.58 21.90
N PHE A 248 3.62 -11.58 22.58
CA PHE A 248 2.83 -11.81 23.80
C PHE A 248 1.34 -12.06 23.52
N PHE A 249 0.80 -11.47 22.46
CA PHE A 249 -0.66 -11.46 22.21
C PHE A 249 -1.05 -12.10 20.89
N LEU A 250 -0.11 -12.48 20.04
CA LEU A 250 -0.36 -13.02 18.68
C LEU A 250 -1.21 -12.08 17.82
N VAL A 251 -1.00 -10.77 17.97
CA VAL A 251 -1.74 -9.71 17.28
C VAL A 251 -0.79 -8.84 16.47
N ASP A 252 -1.16 -8.55 15.23
CA ASP A 252 -0.48 -7.61 14.37
C ASP A 252 -1.32 -6.32 14.16
N TYR A 253 -0.71 -5.26 13.62
CA TYR A 253 -1.41 -4.01 13.32
C TYR A 253 -1.98 -4.07 11.90
N ARG A 254 -3.03 -4.83 11.71
CA ARG A 254 -3.61 -5.10 10.39
C ARG A 254 -5.10 -4.85 10.38
N PHE A 255 -5.54 -4.19 9.30
CA PHE A 255 -6.93 -4.03 8.93
C PHE A 255 -7.13 -4.62 7.53
N TRP A 256 -7.97 -5.62 7.41
CA TRP A 256 -8.13 -6.42 6.20
C TRP A 256 -6.78 -6.96 5.69
N PHE A 257 -6.47 -6.64 4.42
CA PHE A 257 -5.21 -7.05 3.77
C PHE A 257 -4.08 -6.00 3.94
N MET A 258 -4.34 -4.85 4.57
CA MET A 258 -3.37 -3.78 4.76
C MET A 258 -2.95 -3.69 6.23
N GLY A 259 -1.65 -3.55 6.48
CA GLY A 259 -1.15 -3.29 7.82
C GLY A 259 0.31 -3.64 8.02
N VAL A 260 0.71 -3.55 9.26
CA VAL A 260 2.07 -3.81 9.70
C VAL A 260 2.12 -5.16 10.40
N ARG A 261 3.00 -6.05 9.92
CA ARG A 261 3.18 -7.41 10.44
C ARG A 261 4.62 -7.65 10.83
N VAL A 262 4.84 -8.53 11.80
CA VAL A 262 6.16 -9.07 12.09
C VAL A 262 6.68 -9.82 10.85
N PHE A 263 7.93 -9.62 10.53
CA PHE A 263 8.52 -10.16 9.30
C PHE A 263 9.72 -11.07 9.58
N GLN A 264 10.00 -11.94 8.64
CA GLN A 264 11.20 -12.76 8.64
C GLN A 264 12.45 -11.90 8.35
N PRO A 265 13.66 -12.31 8.78
CA PRO A 265 14.91 -11.57 8.56
C PRO A 265 15.18 -11.23 7.08
N SER A 266 14.70 -12.04 6.13
CA SER A 266 14.79 -11.77 4.70
C SER A 266 14.14 -10.45 4.27
N ILE A 267 13.12 -9.97 4.98
CA ILE A 267 12.47 -8.68 4.70
C ILE A 267 13.42 -7.51 4.95
N ILE A 268 14.40 -7.63 5.88
CA ILE A 268 15.43 -6.58 6.10
C ILE A 268 16.21 -6.34 4.81
N VAL A 269 16.57 -7.40 4.09
CA VAL A 269 17.26 -7.29 2.80
C VAL A 269 16.39 -6.56 1.78
N LEU A 270 15.08 -6.84 1.78
CA LEU A 270 14.13 -6.14 0.90
C LEU A 270 14.00 -4.66 1.30
N LEU A 271 13.96 -4.33 2.59
CA LEU A 271 13.97 -2.93 3.04
C LEU A 271 15.19 -2.18 2.48
N ILE A 272 16.38 -2.76 2.62
CA ILE A 272 17.63 -2.16 2.12
C ILE A 272 17.60 -2.01 0.59
N MET A 273 17.03 -2.98 -0.12
CA MET A 273 16.97 -2.98 -1.59
C MET A 273 15.96 -1.95 -2.13
N TYR A 274 14.76 -1.91 -1.56
CA TYR A 274 13.68 -1.05 -2.05
C TYR A 274 13.78 0.40 -1.54
N ALA A 275 14.31 0.63 -0.34
CA ALA A 275 14.30 1.94 0.30
C ALA A 275 14.99 3.04 -0.54
N PRO A 276 16.18 2.86 -1.13
CA PRO A 276 16.82 3.93 -1.91
C PRO A 276 15.99 4.36 -3.11
N VAL A 277 15.30 3.43 -3.76
CA VAL A 277 14.49 3.70 -4.96
C VAL A 277 13.20 4.42 -4.58
N PHE A 278 12.48 3.92 -3.58
CA PHE A 278 11.27 4.59 -3.09
C PHE A 278 11.54 5.94 -2.47
N PHE A 279 12.69 6.10 -1.80
CA PHE A 279 13.06 7.34 -1.07
C PHE A 279 12.98 8.58 -1.96
N VAL A 280 13.28 8.48 -3.25
CA VAL A 280 13.16 9.59 -4.22
C VAL A 280 11.73 10.15 -4.20
N PHE A 281 10.72 9.30 -4.28
CA PHE A 281 9.32 9.72 -4.23
C PHE A 281 8.94 10.34 -2.88
N PHE A 282 9.36 9.71 -1.78
CA PHE A 282 9.03 10.17 -0.43
C PHE A 282 9.65 11.55 -0.14
N LEU A 283 10.90 11.76 -0.56
CA LEU A 283 11.59 13.04 -0.44
C LEU A 283 10.89 14.13 -1.27
N MET A 284 10.50 13.81 -2.49
CA MET A 284 9.79 14.75 -3.37
C MET A 284 8.40 15.09 -2.87
N SER A 285 7.68 14.10 -2.35
CA SER A 285 6.40 14.33 -1.68
C SER A 285 6.55 15.27 -0.48
N SER A 286 7.60 15.07 0.35
CA SER A 286 7.88 15.96 1.49
C SER A 286 8.24 17.36 1.04
N LEU A 287 9.10 17.52 0.04
CA LEU A 287 9.46 18.82 -0.53
C LEU A 287 8.21 19.57 -1.01
N ARG A 288 7.37 18.92 -1.82
CA ARG A 288 6.13 19.52 -2.35
C ARG A 288 5.17 19.90 -1.22
N THR A 289 4.94 19.01 -0.26
CA THR A 289 4.02 19.24 0.87
C THR A 289 4.45 20.41 1.74
N ASN A 290 5.75 20.55 1.99
CA ASN A 290 6.28 21.54 2.92
C ASN A 290 6.71 22.86 2.26
N THR A 291 6.69 22.92 0.92
CA THR A 291 6.99 24.15 0.15
C THR A 291 5.80 24.61 -0.67
N ALA A 292 5.53 23.99 -1.84
CA ALA A 292 4.50 24.45 -2.78
C ALA A 292 3.07 24.38 -2.21
N MET A 293 2.78 23.38 -1.35
CA MET A 293 1.46 23.19 -0.74
C MET A 293 1.29 23.92 0.61
N ARG A 294 2.34 24.55 1.14
CA ARG A 294 2.30 25.32 2.38
C ARG A 294 2.20 26.80 2.07
N ILE A 295 0.97 27.27 1.89
CA ILE A 295 0.65 28.62 1.43
C ILE A 295 0.22 29.47 2.62
N GLN A 296 0.71 30.71 2.70
CA GLN A 296 0.35 31.67 3.74
C GLN A 296 -1.14 31.98 3.71
N GLY A 297 -1.78 32.00 4.89
CA GLY A 297 -3.23 32.22 5.02
C GLY A 297 -4.09 30.99 4.79
N GLN A 298 -3.49 29.85 4.40
CA GLN A 298 -4.21 28.58 4.25
C GLN A 298 -4.11 27.73 5.52
N SER A 299 -5.23 27.06 5.91
CA SER A 299 -5.22 26.10 7.00
C SER A 299 -4.23 24.97 6.77
N GLU A 300 -3.44 24.59 7.78
CA GLU A 300 -2.51 23.47 7.69
C GLU A 300 -3.21 22.15 7.35
N TRP A 301 -4.37 21.89 7.96
CA TRP A 301 -5.17 20.71 7.69
C TRP A 301 -5.63 20.63 6.24
N PHE A 302 -6.10 21.76 5.68
CA PHE A 302 -6.50 21.81 4.28
C PHE A 302 -5.29 21.61 3.34
N SER A 303 -4.15 22.18 3.68
CA SER A 303 -2.90 21.99 2.94
C SER A 303 -2.46 20.52 2.92
N MET A 304 -2.52 19.83 4.08
CA MET A 304 -2.19 18.40 4.18
C MET A 304 -3.21 17.55 3.41
N PHE A 305 -4.50 17.84 3.54
CA PHE A 305 -5.57 17.16 2.80
C PHE A 305 -5.37 17.28 1.29
N LEU A 306 -5.14 18.51 0.80
CA LEU A 306 -4.88 18.75 -0.62
C LEU A 306 -3.63 18.01 -1.11
N SER A 307 -2.57 17.98 -0.30
CA SER A 307 -1.37 17.22 -0.61
C SER A 307 -1.65 15.70 -0.65
N GLY A 308 -2.51 15.21 0.25
CA GLY A 308 -2.96 13.82 0.27
C GLY A 308 -3.73 13.45 -1.00
N ILE A 309 -4.68 14.29 -1.39
CA ILE A 309 -5.38 14.14 -2.68
C ILE A 309 -4.37 14.15 -3.84
N GLY A 310 -3.43 15.10 -3.87
CA GLY A 310 -2.42 15.18 -4.92
C GLY A 310 -1.51 13.95 -5.05
N ASN A 311 -1.25 13.23 -3.93
CA ASN A 311 -0.50 11.98 -3.95
C ASN A 311 -1.34 10.77 -4.41
N SER A 312 -2.65 10.76 -4.14
CA SER A 312 -3.52 9.59 -4.31
C SER A 312 -4.45 9.68 -5.51
N LEU A 313 -4.80 10.88 -5.99
CA LEU A 313 -5.84 11.10 -7.00
C LEU A 313 -5.61 10.30 -8.29
N GLY A 314 -4.38 10.25 -8.79
CA GLY A 314 -4.06 9.47 -10.00
C GLY A 314 -4.37 7.99 -9.83
N LEU A 315 -4.05 7.41 -8.67
CA LEU A 315 -4.33 6.01 -8.36
C LEU A 315 -5.82 5.76 -8.09
N ILE A 316 -6.51 6.72 -7.46
CA ILE A 316 -7.97 6.67 -7.26
C ILE A 316 -8.68 6.63 -8.62
N LEU A 317 -8.26 7.43 -9.59
CA LEU A 317 -8.84 7.43 -10.92
C LEU A 317 -8.71 6.07 -11.61
N ILE A 318 -7.59 5.36 -11.45
CA ILE A 318 -7.40 4.00 -11.97
C ILE A 318 -8.43 3.04 -11.36
N ILE A 319 -8.60 3.09 -10.03
CA ILE A 319 -9.59 2.26 -9.33
C ILE A 319 -11.01 2.59 -9.84
N ILE A 320 -11.34 3.86 -9.96
CA ILE A 320 -12.66 4.30 -10.45
C ILE A 320 -12.91 3.78 -11.87
N ILE A 321 -11.95 3.94 -12.79
CA ILE A 321 -12.08 3.44 -14.17
C ILE A 321 -12.32 1.93 -14.18
N GLN A 322 -11.48 1.17 -13.47
CA GLN A 322 -11.56 -0.29 -13.41
C GLN A 322 -12.94 -0.76 -12.94
N TYR A 323 -13.42 -0.20 -11.83
CA TYR A 323 -14.61 -0.72 -11.16
C TYR A 323 -15.92 -0.11 -11.67
N THR A 324 -15.88 1.09 -12.26
CA THR A 324 -17.03 1.62 -13.01
C THR A 324 -17.27 0.78 -14.26
N TYR A 325 -16.21 0.41 -14.98
CA TYR A 325 -16.31 -0.47 -16.13
C TYR A 325 -16.84 -1.85 -15.73
N PHE A 326 -16.31 -2.42 -14.63
CA PHE A 326 -16.78 -3.70 -14.09
C PHE A 326 -18.28 -3.65 -13.71
N ALA A 327 -18.73 -2.58 -13.06
CA ALA A 327 -20.13 -2.42 -12.69
C ALA A 327 -21.06 -2.31 -13.92
N ALA A 328 -20.57 -1.74 -15.01
CA ALA A 328 -21.36 -1.56 -16.25
C ALA A 328 -21.39 -2.81 -17.14
N THR A 329 -20.30 -3.61 -17.17
CA THR A 329 -20.12 -4.69 -18.14
C THR A 329 -19.99 -6.09 -17.53
N GLY A 330 -19.73 -6.19 -16.22
CA GLY A 330 -19.39 -7.44 -15.55
C GLY A 330 -17.93 -7.89 -15.77
N GLU A 331 -17.14 -7.14 -16.56
CA GLU A 331 -15.74 -7.44 -16.84
C GLU A 331 -14.83 -6.31 -16.37
N VAL A 332 -13.60 -6.64 -15.94
CA VAL A 332 -12.62 -5.64 -15.52
C VAL A 332 -11.94 -5.01 -16.74
N TYR A 333 -11.74 -3.69 -16.73
CA TYR A 333 -11.13 -2.96 -17.85
C TYR A 333 -9.71 -3.45 -18.16
N TRP A 334 -8.85 -3.56 -17.15
CA TRP A 334 -7.50 -4.12 -17.31
C TRP A 334 -7.45 -5.59 -16.88
N THR A 335 -7.91 -6.48 -17.74
CA THR A 335 -8.05 -7.92 -17.46
C THR A 335 -6.74 -8.60 -17.08
N THR A 336 -5.62 -8.27 -17.73
CA THR A 336 -4.29 -8.85 -17.45
C THR A 336 -3.60 -8.24 -16.24
N ASN A 337 -4.01 -7.05 -15.82
CA ASN A 337 -3.37 -6.27 -14.75
C ASN A 337 -4.26 -6.06 -13.51
N TRP A 338 -5.42 -6.72 -13.45
CA TRP A 338 -6.40 -6.52 -12.39
C TRP A 338 -5.83 -6.67 -10.97
N LEU A 339 -4.89 -7.60 -10.79
CA LEU A 339 -4.28 -7.86 -9.49
C LEU A 339 -3.42 -6.68 -9.00
N TYR A 340 -2.69 -6.01 -9.92
CA TYR A 340 -1.91 -4.82 -9.60
C TYR A 340 -2.81 -3.63 -9.23
N ILE A 341 -3.98 -3.53 -9.84
CA ILE A 341 -4.98 -2.50 -9.51
C ILE A 341 -5.59 -2.78 -8.13
N ASN A 342 -5.84 -4.04 -7.79
CA ASN A 342 -6.31 -4.40 -6.44
C ASN A 342 -5.31 -4.01 -5.34
N LEU A 343 -4.01 -4.02 -5.61
CA LEU A 343 -3.00 -3.53 -4.65
C LEU A 343 -3.19 -2.05 -4.31
N LEU A 344 -3.75 -1.25 -5.24
CA LEU A 344 -3.97 0.17 -5.03
C LEU A 344 -4.95 0.48 -3.88
N PHE A 345 -5.85 -0.44 -3.52
CA PHE A 345 -6.68 -0.28 -2.32
C PHE A 345 -5.86 -0.15 -1.03
N GLY A 346 -4.67 -0.75 -0.98
CA GLY A 346 -3.73 -0.56 0.13
C GLY A 346 -2.81 0.64 -0.07
N VAL A 347 -2.39 0.92 -1.30
CA VAL A 347 -1.44 2.00 -1.61
C VAL A 347 -2.10 3.39 -1.47
N VAL A 348 -3.33 3.56 -1.93
CA VAL A 348 -4.05 4.85 -1.91
C VAL A 348 -4.17 5.44 -0.50
N PRO A 349 -4.63 4.73 0.54
CA PRO A 349 -4.70 5.27 1.90
C PRO A 349 -3.33 5.69 2.43
N MET A 350 -2.27 4.92 2.14
CA MET A 350 -0.91 5.26 2.55
C MET A 350 -0.41 6.54 1.85
N MET A 351 -0.66 6.68 0.56
CA MET A 351 -0.31 7.89 -0.21
C MET A 351 -1.06 9.12 0.31
N PHE A 352 -2.32 8.95 0.68
CA PHE A 352 -3.13 10.01 1.26
C PHE A 352 -2.62 10.45 2.65
N ALA A 353 -2.21 9.51 3.49
CA ALA A 353 -1.72 9.78 4.84
C ALA A 353 -0.29 10.37 4.86
N LEU A 354 0.52 10.10 3.85
CA LEU A 354 1.94 10.49 3.79
C LEU A 354 2.21 11.98 4.04
N PRO A 355 1.48 12.96 3.47
CA PRO A 355 1.71 14.37 3.71
C PRO A 355 1.49 14.82 5.15
N TYR A 356 0.64 14.14 5.90
CA TYR A 356 0.42 14.44 7.32
C TYR A 356 1.68 14.16 8.12
N PHE A 357 2.29 12.98 7.95
CA PHE A 357 3.56 12.64 8.57
C PHE A 357 4.68 13.59 8.14
N ASN A 358 4.79 13.86 6.85
CA ASN A 358 5.79 14.78 6.31
C ASN A 358 5.67 16.18 6.93
N ARG A 359 4.45 16.70 7.12
CA ARG A 359 4.20 18.00 7.74
C ARG A 359 4.53 17.99 9.23
N TYR A 360 4.11 16.97 9.98
CA TYR A 360 4.40 16.88 11.41
C TYR A 360 5.90 16.78 11.68
N PHE A 361 6.64 15.95 10.95
CA PHE A 361 8.09 15.86 11.07
C PHE A 361 8.80 17.14 10.63
N PHE A 362 8.30 17.80 9.60
CA PHE A 362 8.80 19.10 9.18
C PHE A 362 8.59 20.18 10.26
N ASN A 363 7.43 20.24 10.86
CA ASN A 363 7.15 21.20 11.93
C ASN A 363 8.02 20.95 13.19
N MET A 364 8.45 19.73 13.43
CA MET A 364 9.37 19.39 14.53
C MET A 364 10.84 19.73 14.23
N THR A 365 11.25 19.63 12.96
CA THR A 365 12.67 19.72 12.60
C THR A 365 13.03 20.94 11.78
N GLY A 366 12.05 21.63 11.19
CA GLY A 366 12.26 22.68 10.18
C GLY A 366 12.89 22.17 8.87
N ARG A 367 13.01 20.83 8.70
CA ARG A 367 13.69 20.17 7.57
C ARG A 367 12.80 19.13 6.92
N ILE A 368 12.97 18.91 5.61
CA ILE A 368 12.12 18.02 4.81
C ILE A 368 12.47 16.52 4.92
N TYR A 369 13.54 16.13 5.64
CA TYR A 369 14.18 14.82 5.49
C TYR A 369 13.68 13.72 6.43
N LEU A 370 13.38 14.05 7.71
CA LEU A 370 13.02 13.03 8.71
C LEU A 370 11.72 12.29 8.35
N GLY A 371 10.70 13.02 7.89
CA GLY A 371 9.45 12.42 7.43
C GLY A 371 9.66 11.34 6.37
N PRO A 372 10.32 11.66 5.24
CA PRO A 372 10.65 10.68 4.21
C PRO A 372 11.41 9.45 4.68
N VAL A 373 12.41 9.59 5.56
CA VAL A 373 13.16 8.43 6.08
C VAL A 373 12.24 7.50 6.84
N VAL A 374 11.46 8.02 7.79
CA VAL A 374 10.55 7.21 8.61
C VAL A 374 9.44 6.59 7.76
N THR A 375 8.76 7.39 6.96
CA THR A 375 7.60 6.93 6.19
C THR A 375 7.98 5.99 5.06
N CYS A 376 9.14 6.16 4.43
CA CYS A 376 9.65 5.24 3.42
C CYS A 376 9.88 3.84 4.00
N LEU A 377 10.54 3.73 5.16
CA LEU A 377 10.78 2.44 5.82
C LEU A 377 9.48 1.76 6.25
N VAL A 378 8.56 2.50 6.86
CA VAL A 378 7.24 1.97 7.27
C VAL A 378 6.43 1.53 6.06
N PHE A 379 6.40 2.34 4.99
CA PHE A 379 5.67 2.01 3.76
C PHE A 379 6.20 0.72 3.11
N ILE A 380 7.52 0.58 2.97
CA ILE A 380 8.11 -0.62 2.39
C ILE A 380 7.84 -1.84 3.28
N MET A 381 7.91 -1.69 4.61
CA MET A 381 7.53 -2.74 5.52
C MET A 381 6.09 -3.19 5.31
N ILE A 382 5.14 -2.26 5.20
CA ILE A 382 3.74 -2.57 4.90
C ILE A 382 3.62 -3.30 3.56
N LEU A 383 4.22 -2.77 2.49
CA LEU A 383 4.19 -3.41 1.17
C LEU A 383 4.81 -4.81 1.21
N SER A 384 6.00 -4.94 1.79
CA SER A 384 6.78 -6.19 1.73
C SER A 384 6.16 -7.30 2.59
N THR A 385 5.48 -6.95 3.68
CA THR A 385 4.84 -7.93 4.56
C THR A 385 3.42 -8.34 4.11
N ASN A 386 2.76 -7.53 3.29
CA ASN A 386 1.42 -7.83 2.78
C ASN A 386 1.42 -8.41 1.35
N THR A 387 2.54 -8.32 0.63
CA THR A 387 2.71 -9.04 -0.63
C THR A 387 3.31 -10.41 -0.36
N CYS A 388 2.68 -11.44 -0.91
CA CYS A 388 3.13 -12.83 -0.71
C CYS A 388 4.61 -13.01 -1.06
N LEU A 389 5.39 -13.44 -0.05
CA LEU A 389 6.74 -14.01 -0.24
C LEU A 389 6.69 -15.46 -0.78
N LEU A 390 5.50 -15.96 -1.13
CA LEU A 390 5.26 -17.32 -1.59
C LEU A 390 6.08 -17.76 -2.81
N TYR A 391 6.87 -16.86 -3.36
CA TYR A 391 7.72 -17.13 -4.51
C TYR A 391 9.20 -17.34 -4.16
N THR A 392 9.55 -17.39 -2.88
CA THR A 392 10.92 -17.70 -2.42
C THR A 392 11.12 -19.19 -2.07
N SER A 393 10.06 -19.97 -2.00
CA SER A 393 10.14 -21.44 -1.93
C SER A 393 9.27 -22.02 -3.04
N PRO A 394 9.76 -22.99 -3.83
CA PRO A 394 8.91 -23.71 -4.76
C PRO A 394 7.76 -24.34 -3.96
N SER A 395 6.53 -24.05 -4.38
CA SER A 395 5.38 -24.77 -3.88
C SER A 395 5.58 -26.27 -4.21
N PRO A 396 5.19 -27.22 -3.33
CA PRO A 396 5.19 -28.62 -3.69
C PRO A 396 4.40 -28.94 -4.97
N ARG A 397 3.56 -28.00 -5.45
CA ARG A 397 2.83 -28.09 -6.73
C ARG A 397 3.66 -27.66 -7.94
N ASP A 398 4.74 -26.90 -7.74
CA ASP A 398 5.60 -26.41 -8.84
C ASP A 398 6.72 -27.41 -9.18
N SER A 399 6.85 -28.50 -8.38
CA SER A 399 7.79 -29.59 -8.61
C SER A 399 7.22 -30.75 -9.42
N VAL A 400 5.99 -30.63 -9.93
CA VAL A 400 5.35 -31.62 -10.79
C VAL A 400 5.00 -30.95 -12.13
N VAL A 401 6.00 -30.78 -12.96
CA VAL A 401 5.88 -30.64 -14.43
C VAL A 401 6.94 -31.51 -15.04
#